data_6d412416b22c7d17559b82d587e512e0
#
_entry.id   6d412416b22c7d17559b82d587e512e0
#
_cell.length_a   1.000
_cell.length_b   1.000
_cell.length_c   1.000
_cell.angle_alpha   90.00
_cell.angle_beta   90.00
_cell.angle_gamma   90.00
#
_symmetry.space_group_name_H-M   'P 1'
#
loop_
_entity.id
_entity.type
_entity.pdbx_description
1 polymer ?
#
loop_
_entity_poly.entity_id
_entity_poly.type
_entity_poly.pdbx_seq_one_letter_code
_entity_poly.pdbx_strand_id
1 'polypeptide(L)'
;MNKFRLSFAVAAFLLLVLLGWEAQWRWRHTLLKPQAPSADAAYVAEVRSLPAGAAPGDRGVFLRGRTDVLRSLRPRLVFAGDCDEVETRWFGPRRLVIECELRAGEPRLLQPLVDDVVIELVVQRRFAQGRAAGRTG
;
A
#
# COMPACT_ATOMS: atom_id res chain seq x y z
N MET A 1 46.06 -8.98 0.65
CA MET A 1 45.14 -9.41 -0.43
C MET A 1 43.91 -10.17 0.07
N ASN A 2 44.00 -10.97 1.12
CA ASN A 2 42.85 -11.73 1.60
C ASN A 2 41.74 -10.90 2.27
N LYS A 3 42.07 -9.79 2.91
CA LYS A 3 41.08 -8.92 3.59
C LYS A 3 40.13 -8.22 2.56
N PHE A 4 40.68 -7.84 1.41
CA PHE A 4 39.91 -7.17 0.36
C PHE A 4 38.91 -8.13 -0.31
N ARG A 5 39.29 -9.38 -0.51
CA ARG A 5 38.41 -10.42 -1.07
C ARG A 5 37.30 -10.81 -0.12
N LEU A 6 37.60 -10.88 1.19
CA LEU A 6 36.62 -11.16 2.21
C LEU A 6 35.59 -10.04 2.34
N SER A 7 36.04 -8.77 2.34
CA SER A 7 35.15 -7.63 2.38
C SER A 7 34.23 -7.55 1.16
N PHE A 8 34.74 -7.86 -0.01
CA PHE A 8 33.93 -7.91 -1.23
C PHE A 8 32.89 -9.04 -1.21
N ALA A 9 33.27 -10.21 -0.73
CA ALA A 9 32.37 -11.35 -0.59
C ALA A 9 31.23 -11.06 0.41
N VAL A 10 31.54 -10.44 1.55
CA VAL A 10 30.55 -10.03 2.55
C VAL A 10 29.60 -8.97 1.97
N ALA A 11 30.12 -7.98 1.29
CA ALA A 11 29.29 -6.93 0.66
C ALA A 11 28.36 -7.53 -0.42
N ALA A 12 28.86 -8.43 -1.27
CA ALA A 12 28.07 -9.11 -2.27
C ALA A 12 26.97 -9.99 -1.64
N PHE A 13 27.28 -10.70 -0.57
CA PHE A 13 26.31 -11.51 0.17
C PHE A 13 25.20 -10.66 0.78
N LEU A 14 25.54 -9.55 1.43
CA LEU A 14 24.57 -8.62 2.00
C LEU A 14 23.66 -8.03 0.93
N LEU A 15 24.21 -7.69 -0.23
CA LEU A 15 23.45 -7.19 -1.37
C LEU A 15 22.45 -8.25 -1.88
N LEU A 16 22.87 -9.50 -1.99
CA LEU A 16 22.00 -10.60 -2.41
C LEU A 16 20.87 -10.85 -1.40
N VAL A 17 21.16 -10.77 -0.11
CA VAL A 17 20.14 -10.90 0.95
C VAL A 17 19.12 -9.77 0.86
N LEU A 18 19.57 -8.52 0.66
CA LEU A 18 18.67 -7.37 0.52
C LEU A 18 17.80 -7.48 -0.74
N LEU A 19 18.37 -7.88 -1.87
CA LEU A 19 17.63 -8.10 -3.11
C LEU A 19 16.61 -9.23 -2.97
N GLY A 20 16.97 -10.33 -2.32
CA GLY A 20 16.07 -11.44 -2.04
C GLY A 20 14.91 -11.03 -1.13
N TRP A 21 15.19 -10.24 -0.11
CA TRP A 21 14.17 -9.69 0.79
C TRP A 21 13.18 -8.79 0.06
N GLU A 22 13.70 -7.87 -0.76
CA GLU A 22 12.86 -6.95 -1.56
C GLU A 22 12.01 -7.73 -2.57
N ALA A 23 12.59 -8.71 -3.26
CA ALA A 23 11.87 -9.56 -4.20
C ALA A 23 10.75 -10.36 -3.50
N GLN A 24 11.02 -10.91 -2.33
CA GLN A 24 10.04 -11.65 -1.55
C GLN A 24 8.91 -10.74 -1.07
N TRP A 25 9.23 -9.52 -0.62
CA TRP A 25 8.23 -8.54 -0.20
C TRP A 25 7.30 -8.17 -1.37
N ARG A 26 7.87 -7.87 -2.53
CA ARG A 26 7.10 -7.55 -3.76
C ARG A 26 6.22 -8.72 -4.22
N TRP A 27 6.71 -9.92 -4.09
CA TRP A 27 5.94 -11.12 -4.41
C TRP A 27 4.71 -11.28 -3.50
N ARG A 28 4.87 -11.03 -2.21
CA ARG A 28 3.78 -11.13 -1.24
C ARG A 28 2.79 -9.98 -1.32
N HIS A 29 3.23 -8.83 -1.81
CA HIS A 29 2.44 -7.60 -1.89
C HIS A 29 2.33 -7.14 -3.33
N THR A 30 1.52 -7.83 -4.11
CA THR A 30 1.34 -7.53 -5.52
C THR A 30 0.66 -6.17 -5.71
N LEU A 31 1.22 -5.35 -6.57
CA LEU A 31 0.65 -4.07 -6.97
C LEU A 31 -0.62 -4.30 -7.79
N LEU A 32 -1.75 -3.80 -7.30
CA LEU A 32 -3.07 -4.01 -7.92
C LEU A 32 -3.48 -2.88 -8.87
N LYS A 33 -2.97 -1.68 -8.63
CA LYS A 33 -3.26 -0.49 -9.44
C LYS A 33 -1.98 0.30 -9.72
N PRO A 34 -1.96 1.14 -10.76
CA PRO A 34 -0.84 2.05 -11.00
C PRO A 34 -0.54 2.91 -9.76
N GLN A 35 0.72 3.18 -9.55
CA GLN A 35 1.16 4.06 -8.47
C GLN A 35 0.58 5.47 -8.65
N ALA A 36 0.08 6.04 -7.56
CA ALA A 36 -0.50 7.39 -7.55
C ALA A 36 0.45 8.37 -6.84
N PRO A 37 1.22 9.17 -7.58
CA PRO A 37 2.10 10.18 -6.98
C PRO A 37 1.30 11.38 -6.48
N SER A 38 1.78 11.98 -5.37
CA SER A 38 1.26 13.28 -4.91
C SER A 38 1.58 14.41 -5.91
N ALA A 39 0.94 15.56 -5.76
CA ALA A 39 1.09 16.68 -6.68
C ALA A 39 2.54 17.15 -6.87
N ASP A 40 3.34 17.13 -5.80
CA ASP A 40 4.77 17.47 -5.81
C ASP A 40 5.69 16.24 -5.99
N ALA A 41 5.12 15.06 -6.21
CA ALA A 41 5.82 13.79 -6.35
C ALA A 41 6.70 13.39 -5.14
N ALA A 42 6.52 14.01 -3.97
CA ALA A 42 7.24 13.68 -2.76
C ALA A 42 6.79 12.35 -2.14
N TYR A 43 5.55 11.95 -2.39
CA TYR A 43 4.95 10.71 -1.92
C TYR A 43 4.27 9.95 -3.04
N VAL A 44 4.17 8.65 -2.88
CA VAL A 44 3.46 7.75 -3.78
C VAL A 44 2.54 6.85 -2.96
N ALA A 45 1.27 6.79 -3.34
CA ALA A 45 0.33 5.83 -2.81
C ALA A 45 0.30 4.57 -3.69
N GLU A 46 0.34 3.41 -3.06
CA GLU A 46 0.33 2.11 -3.72
C GLU A 46 -0.79 1.25 -3.17
N VAL A 47 -1.65 0.73 -4.04
CA VAL A 47 -2.65 -0.27 -3.67
C VAL A 47 -2.08 -1.65 -3.95
N ARG A 48 -1.92 -2.46 -2.91
CA ARG A 48 -1.32 -3.79 -2.99
C ARG A 48 -2.20 -4.85 -2.33
N SER A 49 -2.04 -6.09 -2.79
CA SER A 49 -2.60 -7.25 -2.10
C SER A 49 -1.88 -7.46 -0.76
N LEU A 50 -2.62 -7.95 0.23
CA LEU A 50 -2.08 -8.34 1.52
C LEU A 50 -2.08 -9.85 1.64
N PRO A 51 -1.07 -10.46 2.30
CA PRO A 51 -1.07 -11.89 2.59
C PRO A 51 -2.24 -12.26 3.47
N ALA A 52 -2.81 -13.45 3.26
CA ALA A 52 -3.90 -13.97 4.06
C ALA A 52 -3.52 -14.03 5.56
N GLY A 53 -4.39 -13.50 6.42
CA GLY A 53 -4.20 -13.50 7.88
C GLY A 53 -3.27 -12.43 8.44
N ALA A 54 -2.62 -11.62 7.59
CA ALA A 54 -1.67 -10.60 8.05
C ALA A 54 -2.34 -9.28 8.48
N ALA A 55 -3.54 -9.00 8.00
CA ALA A 55 -4.29 -7.77 8.26
C ALA A 55 -5.80 -8.01 8.10
N PRO A 56 -6.65 -7.08 8.55
CA PRO A 56 -8.10 -7.19 8.40
C PRO A 56 -8.52 -6.96 6.94
N GLY A 57 -8.27 -7.92 6.08
CA GLY A 57 -8.63 -7.88 4.66
C GLY A 57 -7.48 -8.22 3.73
N ASP A 58 -7.79 -8.28 2.44
CA ASP A 58 -6.88 -8.73 1.40
C ASP A 58 -6.23 -7.57 0.62
N ARG A 59 -6.63 -6.33 0.89
CA ARG A 59 -6.12 -5.14 0.22
C ARG A 59 -5.59 -4.12 1.18
N GLY A 60 -4.48 -3.53 0.83
CA GLY A 60 -3.82 -2.48 1.60
C GLY A 60 -3.39 -1.30 0.74
N VAL A 61 -3.32 -0.14 1.35
CA VAL A 61 -2.71 1.04 0.76
C VAL A 61 -1.43 1.35 1.51
N PHE A 62 -0.36 1.47 0.74
CA PHE A 62 0.97 1.82 1.24
C PHE A 62 1.34 3.23 0.80
N LEU A 63 1.94 3.97 1.69
CA LEU A 63 2.51 5.27 1.41
C LEU A 63 4.03 5.18 1.40
N ARG A 64 4.63 5.58 0.29
CA ARG A 64 6.08 5.59 0.09
C ARG A 64 6.56 7.02 -0.10
N GLY A 65 7.59 7.42 0.66
CA GLY A 65 8.30 8.67 0.41
C GLY A 65 9.31 8.52 -0.74
N ARG A 66 9.43 9.53 -1.59
CA ARG A 66 10.37 9.52 -2.73
C ARG A 66 11.61 10.36 -2.51
N THR A 67 11.56 11.31 -1.58
CA THR A 67 12.65 12.25 -1.33
C THR A 67 13.76 11.70 -0.42
N ASP A 68 13.45 10.64 0.33
CA ASP A 68 14.38 10.00 1.25
C ASP A 68 14.56 8.54 0.86
N VAL A 69 15.80 8.11 0.65
CA VAL A 69 16.14 6.74 0.24
C VAL A 69 15.64 5.72 1.26
N LEU A 70 15.80 5.98 2.56
CA LEU A 70 15.35 5.06 3.61
C LEU A 70 13.83 4.95 3.66
N ARG A 71 13.11 6.04 3.47
CA ARG A 71 11.64 6.06 3.39
C ARG A 71 11.12 5.44 2.10
N SER A 72 11.89 5.55 1.02
CA SER A 72 11.57 4.90 -0.26
C SER A 72 11.63 3.37 -0.17
N LEU A 73 12.54 2.83 0.63
CA LEU A 73 12.72 1.39 0.81
C LEU A 73 11.69 0.75 1.77
N ARG A 74 11.05 1.53 2.61
CA ARG A 74 10.08 1.04 3.59
C ARG A 74 8.73 1.75 3.43
N PRO A 75 7.87 1.27 2.51
CA PRO A 75 6.52 1.79 2.41
C PRO A 75 5.75 1.48 3.70
N ARG A 76 4.94 2.43 4.14
CA ARG A 76 4.10 2.28 5.34
C ARG A 76 2.70 1.86 4.96
N LEU A 77 2.21 0.81 5.58
CA LEU A 77 0.82 0.40 5.46
C LEU A 77 -0.07 1.39 6.23
N VAL A 78 -0.88 2.14 5.51
CA VAL A 78 -1.75 3.17 6.09
C VAL A 78 -3.21 2.73 6.19
N PHE A 79 -3.61 1.79 5.36
CA PHE A 79 -4.97 1.26 5.29
C PHE A 79 -4.96 -0.23 5.00
N ALA A 80 -5.89 -0.97 5.61
CA ALA A 80 -6.17 -2.36 5.29
C ALA A 80 -7.66 -2.65 5.37
N GLY A 81 -8.18 -3.42 4.43
CA GLY A 81 -9.59 -3.79 4.41
C GLY A 81 -9.92 -4.85 3.37
N ASP A 82 -11.07 -5.48 3.53
CA ASP A 82 -11.63 -6.41 2.56
C ASP A 82 -12.52 -5.63 1.59
N CYS A 83 -11.89 -5.07 0.57
CA CYS A 83 -12.51 -4.22 -0.42
C CYS A 83 -12.58 -4.90 -1.77
N ASP A 84 -13.70 -4.79 -2.48
CA ASP A 84 -13.80 -5.19 -3.89
C ASP A 84 -12.95 -4.27 -4.75
N GLU A 85 -12.98 -2.97 -4.44
CA GLU A 85 -12.20 -1.97 -5.11
C GLU A 85 -11.65 -0.95 -4.12
N VAL A 86 -10.41 -0.55 -4.34
CA VAL A 86 -9.73 0.51 -3.58
C VAL A 86 -9.20 1.54 -4.55
N GLU A 87 -9.59 2.79 -4.37
CA GLU A 87 -9.04 3.91 -5.12
C GLU A 87 -8.34 4.90 -4.20
N THR A 88 -7.32 5.53 -4.72
CA THR A 88 -6.57 6.57 -4.02
C THR A 88 -6.58 7.85 -4.83
N ARG A 89 -6.88 8.96 -4.17
CA ARG A 89 -6.88 10.29 -4.79
C ARG A 89 -6.10 11.28 -3.95
N TRP A 90 -5.27 12.06 -4.58
CA TRP A 90 -4.58 13.16 -3.95
C TRP A 90 -5.34 14.47 -4.12
N PHE A 91 -5.58 15.14 -3.00
CA PHE A 91 -6.11 16.50 -2.95
C PHE A 91 -5.00 17.44 -2.46
N GLY A 92 -4.19 17.90 -3.40
CA GLY A 92 -2.97 18.63 -3.08
C GLY A 92 -1.81 17.72 -2.68
N PRO A 93 -0.70 18.30 -2.19
CA PRO A 93 0.54 17.54 -1.97
C PRO A 93 0.54 16.70 -0.68
N ARG A 94 -0.36 16.96 0.26
CA ARG A 94 -0.34 16.38 1.62
C ARG A 94 -1.68 15.82 2.10
N ARG A 95 -2.62 15.62 1.21
CA ARG A 95 -3.92 15.02 1.54
C ARG A 95 -4.22 13.87 0.61
N LEU A 96 -4.27 12.67 1.16
CA LEU A 96 -4.61 11.44 0.47
C LEU A 96 -6.00 10.98 0.89
N VAL A 97 -6.88 10.76 -0.06
CA VAL A 97 -8.20 10.15 0.17
C VAL A 97 -8.19 8.73 -0.37
N ILE A 98 -8.56 7.79 0.48
CA ILE A 98 -8.69 6.37 0.13
C ILE A 98 -10.17 6.04 0.07
N GLU A 99 -10.63 5.58 -1.07
CA GLU A 99 -12.00 5.11 -1.27
C GLU A 99 -12.00 3.57 -1.32
N CYS A 100 -12.77 2.95 -0.44
CA CYS A 100 -12.92 1.50 -0.36
C CYS A 100 -14.36 1.11 -0.63
N GLU A 101 -14.59 0.30 -1.65
CA GLU A 101 -15.85 -0.42 -1.83
C GLU A 101 -15.81 -1.69 -0.99
N LEU A 102 -16.41 -1.63 0.20
CA LEU A 102 -16.31 -2.67 1.20
C LEU A 102 -17.13 -3.90 0.81
N ARG A 103 -16.47 -5.05 0.77
CA ARG A 103 -17.08 -6.36 0.54
C ARG A 103 -17.56 -6.99 1.83
N ALA A 104 -16.71 -7.02 2.83
CA ALA A 104 -16.99 -7.63 4.13
C ALA A 104 -16.12 -7.02 5.24
N GLY A 105 -16.57 -7.17 6.50
CA GLY A 105 -15.82 -6.75 7.67
C GLY A 105 -15.80 -5.24 7.88
N GLU A 106 -14.82 -4.79 8.63
CA GLU A 106 -14.56 -3.37 8.91
C GLU A 106 -13.19 -2.98 8.39
N PRO A 107 -13.10 -1.96 7.54
CA PRO A 107 -11.81 -1.45 7.08
C PRO A 107 -11.10 -0.71 8.21
N ARG A 108 -9.79 -0.80 8.25
CA ARG A 108 -8.97 -0.12 9.24
C ARG A 108 -8.07 0.91 8.60
N LEU A 109 -8.24 2.15 9.02
CA LEU A 109 -7.26 3.20 8.80
C LEU A 109 -6.22 3.08 9.91
N LEU A 110 -5.04 2.54 9.57
CA LEU A 110 -3.99 2.24 10.53
C LEU A 110 -3.21 3.48 10.93
N GLN A 111 -3.00 4.39 10.00
CA GLN A 111 -2.27 5.64 10.22
C GLN A 111 -3.01 6.79 9.53
N PRO A 112 -3.76 7.61 10.27
CA PRO A 112 -4.46 8.76 9.70
C PRO A 112 -3.53 9.94 9.38
N LEU A 113 -2.33 9.93 9.94
CA LEU A 113 -1.29 10.91 9.68
C LEU A 113 0.06 10.22 9.53
N VAL A 114 0.71 10.41 8.41
CA VAL A 114 2.07 9.92 8.15
C VAL A 114 2.93 11.11 7.76
N ASP A 115 3.93 11.40 8.59
CA ASP A 115 4.73 12.62 8.51
C ASP A 115 3.80 13.85 8.51
N ASP A 116 3.69 14.58 7.41
CA ASP A 116 2.79 15.71 7.22
C ASP A 116 1.60 15.40 6.27
N VAL A 117 1.44 14.12 5.89
CA VAL A 117 0.35 13.68 4.99
C VAL A 117 -0.87 13.26 5.82
N VAL A 118 -1.99 13.91 5.58
CA VAL A 118 -3.29 13.55 6.15
C VAL A 118 -3.97 12.53 5.27
N ILE A 119 -4.43 11.44 5.86
CA ILE A 119 -5.08 10.34 5.15
C ILE A 119 -6.54 10.25 5.61
N GLU A 120 -7.44 10.34 4.66
CA GLU A 120 -8.88 10.22 4.87
C GLU A 120 -9.40 8.93 4.23
N LEU A 121 -10.31 8.25 4.92
CA LEU A 121 -10.95 7.05 4.45
C LEU A 121 -12.42 7.31 4.13
N VAL A 122 -12.83 7.00 2.93
CA VAL A 122 -14.22 6.98 2.49
C VAL A 122 -14.63 5.54 2.21
N VAL A 123 -15.59 5.04 2.97
CA VAL A 123 -16.10 3.68 2.81
C VAL A 123 -17.43 3.73 2.10
N GLN A 124 -17.48 3.06 0.96
CA GLN A 124 -18.72 2.80 0.24
C GLN A 124 -19.12 1.35 0.51
N ARG A 125 -20.28 1.15 1.10
CA ARG A 125 -20.86 -0.18 1.20
C ARG A 125 -21.65 -0.44 -0.05
N ARG A 126 -21.39 -1.54 -0.71
CA ARG A 126 -22.25 -2.05 -1.77
C ARG A 126 -23.57 -2.47 -1.15
N PHE A 127 -24.43 -1.50 -0.87
CA PHE A 127 -25.84 -1.86 -0.63
C PHE A 127 -26.33 -2.52 -1.92
N ALA A 128 -26.89 -3.71 -1.75
CA ALA A 128 -27.47 -4.52 -2.79
C ALA A 128 -28.39 -3.71 -3.72
N GLN A 129 -27.84 -2.99 -4.66
CA GLN A 129 -28.59 -2.36 -5.76
C GLN A 129 -29.27 -3.42 -6.62
N GLY A 130 -28.86 -4.70 -6.52
CA GLY A 130 -29.49 -5.81 -7.20
C GLY A 130 -30.85 -6.27 -6.62
N ARG A 131 -31.26 -5.83 -5.40
CA ARG A 131 -32.55 -6.22 -4.84
C ARG A 131 -33.67 -5.24 -5.14
N ALA A 132 -33.39 -4.02 -5.48
CA ALA A 132 -34.42 -3.03 -5.82
C ALA A 132 -34.93 -3.16 -7.27
N ALA A 133 -34.15 -3.72 -8.19
CA ALA A 133 -34.53 -3.93 -9.59
C ALA A 133 -35.38 -5.19 -9.84
N GLY A 134 -35.55 -6.07 -8.88
CA GLY A 134 -36.31 -7.30 -8.97
C GLY A 134 -37.76 -7.25 -8.44
N ARG A 135 -38.27 -6.09 -8.09
CA ARG A 135 -39.60 -5.93 -7.45
C ARG A 135 -40.56 -5.03 -8.18
N THR A 136 -40.44 -4.90 -9.49
CA THR A 136 -41.45 -4.34 -10.36
C THR A 136 -41.97 -5.47 -11.23
N GLY A 137 -42.89 -6.20 -10.69
CA GLY A 137 -43.63 -7.19 -11.43
C GLY A 137 -44.90 -7.49 -10.71
#